data_2c1398c4af707f94c02544e60d6fae97
#
_entry.id   2c1398c4af707f94c02544e60d6fae97
#
_cell.length_a   1.000
_cell.length_b   1.000
_cell.length_c   1.000
_cell.angle_alpha   90.00
_cell.angle_beta   90.00
_cell.angle_gamma   90.00
#
_symmetry.space_group_name_H-M   'P 1'
#
loop_
_entity.id
_entity.type
_entity.pdbx_description
1 polymer ?
#
loop_
_entity_poly.entity_id
_entity_poly.type
_entity_poly.pdbx_seq_one_letter_code
_entity_poly.pdbx_strand_id
1 'polypeptide(L)'
;MSLLIFLIFLGACAGAATTGALFGPDRWYEGLEKPWWTPPNWVFPIAWSVAYLLVAVAAWRIAVAEPSTVQALALALWSLQIVLNALWTPTFFGLHRIAGGMAVLASLWGVTLVATAVFFTVDGLAGVLFVLYLAWLSYAASLNYGIWQRNGAGPGAGAEAAGGEASSSAQRP
;
A
#
# COMPACT_ATOMS: atom_id res chain seq x y z
N MET A 1 -24.50 11.62 -13.65
CA MET A 1 -23.26 12.10 -13.00
C MET A 1 -22.70 11.12 -11.97
N SER A 2 -23.49 10.57 -11.06
CA SER A 2 -23.01 9.66 -9.99
C SER A 2 -22.25 8.43 -10.50
N LEU A 3 -22.73 7.74 -11.55
CA LEU A 3 -22.05 6.59 -12.14
C LEU A 3 -20.68 6.95 -12.75
N LEU A 4 -20.57 8.10 -13.42
CA LEU A 4 -19.31 8.56 -14.00
C LEU A 4 -18.25 8.80 -12.91
N ILE A 5 -18.64 9.41 -11.80
CA ILE A 5 -17.76 9.62 -10.65
C ILE A 5 -17.25 8.28 -10.10
N PHE A 6 -18.14 7.31 -9.93
CA PHE A 6 -17.76 5.96 -9.51
C PHE A 6 -16.76 5.31 -10.48
N LEU A 7 -17.02 5.39 -11.79
CA LEU A 7 -16.14 4.82 -12.81
C LEU A 7 -14.75 5.48 -12.84
N ILE A 8 -14.64 6.77 -12.52
CA ILE A 8 -13.35 7.47 -12.39
C ILE A 8 -12.54 6.88 -11.22
N PHE A 9 -13.14 6.70 -10.04
CA PHE A 9 -12.46 6.12 -8.90
C PHE A 9 -12.10 4.64 -9.11
N LEU A 10 -13.01 3.89 -9.73
CA LEU A 10 -12.74 2.49 -10.11
C LEU A 10 -11.59 2.41 -11.13
N GLY A 11 -11.54 3.33 -12.11
CA GLY A 11 -10.45 3.43 -13.08
C GLY A 11 -9.11 3.74 -12.42
N ALA A 12 -9.08 4.65 -11.44
CA ALA A 12 -7.87 4.95 -10.66
C ALA A 12 -7.40 3.72 -9.84
N CYS A 13 -8.34 3.00 -9.22
CA CYS A 13 -8.04 1.74 -8.54
C CYS A 13 -7.52 0.66 -9.51
N ALA A 14 -8.12 0.53 -10.69
CA ALA A 14 -7.65 -0.37 -11.74
C ALA A 14 -6.23 0.00 -12.22
N GLY A 15 -5.93 1.29 -12.36
CA GLY A 15 -4.59 1.80 -12.66
C GLY A 15 -3.57 1.38 -11.58
N ALA A 16 -3.90 1.51 -10.30
CA ALA A 16 -3.06 1.03 -9.21
C ALA A 16 -2.91 -0.51 -9.25
N ALA A 17 -3.98 -1.25 -9.56
CA ALA A 17 -3.94 -2.71 -9.67
C ALA A 17 -3.02 -3.21 -10.80
N THR A 18 -2.84 -2.44 -11.88
CA THR A 18 -1.94 -2.82 -12.98
C THR A 18 -0.49 -2.94 -12.53
N THR A 19 -0.07 -2.20 -11.49
CA THR A 19 1.28 -2.35 -10.93
C THR A 19 1.48 -3.75 -10.34
N GLY A 20 0.45 -4.34 -9.71
CA GLY A 20 0.46 -5.71 -9.22
C GLY A 20 0.53 -6.77 -10.33
N ALA A 21 -0.06 -6.48 -11.49
CA ALA A 21 0.02 -7.37 -12.66
C ALA A 21 1.38 -7.29 -13.36
N LEU A 22 2.01 -6.10 -13.37
CA LEU A 22 3.32 -5.87 -14.00
C LEU A 22 4.49 -6.35 -13.11
N PHE A 23 4.36 -6.21 -11.79
CA PHE A 23 5.38 -6.54 -10.80
C PHE A 23 4.84 -7.61 -9.83
N GLY A 24 4.41 -8.76 -10.36
CA GLY A 24 3.94 -9.90 -9.56
C GLY A 24 5.07 -10.67 -8.88
N PRO A 25 4.72 -11.63 -8.00
CA PRO A 25 5.70 -12.55 -7.41
C PRO A 25 6.54 -13.24 -8.48
N ASP A 26 7.87 -13.15 -8.35
CA ASP A 26 8.87 -13.72 -9.24
C ASP A 26 9.74 -14.78 -8.51
N ARG A 27 10.76 -15.29 -9.17
CA ARG A 27 11.70 -16.27 -8.60
C ARG A 27 12.42 -15.74 -7.35
N TRP A 28 12.68 -14.43 -7.27
CA TRP A 28 13.26 -13.82 -6.08
C TRP A 28 12.31 -13.94 -4.90
N TYR A 29 11.03 -13.58 -5.08
CA TYR A 29 10.03 -13.71 -4.03
C TYR A 29 9.79 -15.16 -3.63
N GLU A 30 9.84 -16.11 -4.57
CA GLU A 30 9.72 -17.54 -4.27
C GLU A 30 10.83 -18.04 -3.35
N GLY A 31 12.06 -17.51 -3.50
CA GLY A 31 13.21 -17.84 -2.68
C GLY A 31 13.26 -17.21 -1.29
N LEU A 32 12.38 -16.24 -0.98
CA LEU A 32 12.34 -15.61 0.34
C LEU A 32 11.78 -16.54 1.42
N GLU A 33 12.33 -16.46 2.61
CA GLU A 33 11.74 -17.06 3.80
C GLU A 33 10.47 -16.28 4.20
N LYS A 34 9.33 -16.99 4.19
CA LYS A 34 8.01 -16.41 4.46
C LYS A 34 7.49 -16.82 5.82
N PRO A 35 6.75 -15.97 6.53
CA PRO A 35 6.06 -16.37 7.74
C PRO A 35 5.02 -17.48 7.45
N TRP A 36 4.76 -18.33 8.43
CA TRP A 36 3.87 -19.49 8.30
C TRP A 36 2.41 -19.11 7.98
N TRP A 37 2.02 -17.87 8.26
CA TRP A 37 0.68 -17.33 7.96
C TRP A 37 0.58 -16.73 6.56
N THR A 38 1.59 -16.90 5.69
CA THR A 38 1.53 -16.43 4.32
C THR A 38 0.52 -17.25 3.52
N PRO A 39 -0.50 -16.63 2.92
CA PRO A 39 -1.50 -17.34 2.16
C PRO A 39 -0.94 -17.80 0.80
N PRO A 40 -1.60 -18.75 0.14
CA PRO A 40 -1.29 -19.10 -1.24
C PRO A 40 -1.38 -17.87 -2.17
N ASN A 41 -0.53 -17.82 -3.19
CA ASN A 41 -0.40 -16.67 -4.09
C ASN A 41 -1.72 -16.24 -4.77
N TRP A 42 -2.64 -17.18 -5.03
CA TRP A 42 -3.95 -16.88 -5.63
C TRP A 42 -4.88 -16.04 -4.74
N VAL A 43 -4.65 -16.00 -3.44
CA VAL A 43 -5.44 -15.19 -2.50
C VAL A 43 -5.22 -13.69 -2.73
N PHE A 44 -3.99 -13.30 -3.06
CA PHE A 44 -3.63 -11.88 -3.21
C PHE A 44 -4.45 -11.16 -4.29
N PRO A 45 -4.56 -11.63 -5.54
CA PRO A 45 -5.36 -10.93 -6.55
C PRO A 45 -6.85 -10.83 -6.17
N ILE A 46 -7.42 -11.82 -5.50
CA ILE A 46 -8.82 -11.78 -5.05
C ILE A 46 -8.96 -10.71 -3.95
N ALA A 47 -8.13 -10.76 -2.91
CA ALA A 47 -8.21 -9.83 -1.79
C ALA A 47 -7.96 -8.37 -2.23
N TRP A 48 -7.00 -8.12 -3.11
CA TRP A 48 -6.75 -6.80 -3.68
C TRP A 48 -7.90 -6.32 -4.57
N SER A 49 -8.54 -7.21 -5.35
CA SER A 49 -9.73 -6.85 -6.13
C SER A 49 -10.88 -6.40 -5.23
N VAL A 50 -11.12 -7.13 -4.14
CA VAL A 50 -12.11 -6.73 -3.13
C VAL A 50 -11.72 -5.40 -2.49
N ALA A 51 -10.47 -5.24 -2.05
CA ALA A 51 -9.96 -4.02 -1.44
C ALA A 51 -10.14 -2.80 -2.37
N TYR A 52 -9.76 -2.90 -3.63
CA TYR A 52 -9.93 -1.81 -4.60
C TYR A 52 -11.40 -1.46 -4.85
N LEU A 53 -12.29 -2.46 -4.85
CA LEU A 53 -13.73 -2.19 -4.95
C LEU A 53 -14.24 -1.42 -3.71
N LEU A 54 -13.86 -1.83 -2.49
CA LEU A 54 -14.20 -1.11 -1.26
C LEU A 54 -13.70 0.33 -1.30
N VAL A 55 -12.44 0.53 -1.71
CA VAL A 55 -11.79 1.85 -1.82
C VAL A 55 -12.48 2.74 -2.87
N ALA A 56 -12.88 2.19 -4.03
CA ALA A 56 -13.60 2.94 -5.06
C ALA A 56 -15.02 3.33 -4.62
N VAL A 57 -15.75 2.41 -3.98
CA VAL A 57 -17.10 2.69 -3.46
C VAL A 57 -17.05 3.74 -2.35
N ALA A 58 -16.08 3.65 -1.44
CA ALA A 58 -15.89 4.63 -0.37
C ALA A 58 -15.61 6.03 -0.94
N ALA A 59 -14.69 6.14 -1.91
CA ALA A 59 -14.40 7.41 -2.58
C ALA A 59 -15.63 8.01 -3.29
N TRP A 60 -16.38 7.17 -3.98
CA TRP A 60 -17.61 7.59 -4.64
C TRP A 60 -18.62 8.17 -3.63
N ARG A 61 -18.84 7.51 -2.49
CA ARG A 61 -19.74 8.00 -1.43
C ARG A 61 -19.28 9.35 -0.89
N ILE A 62 -17.99 9.52 -0.65
CA ILE A 62 -17.42 10.80 -0.23
C ILE A 62 -17.63 11.87 -1.32
N ALA A 63 -17.37 11.55 -2.58
CA ALA A 63 -17.45 12.52 -3.66
C ALA A 63 -18.87 13.00 -3.97
N VAL A 64 -19.91 12.21 -3.64
CA VAL A 64 -21.31 12.60 -3.83
C VAL A 64 -21.94 13.21 -2.57
N ALA A 65 -21.22 13.28 -1.46
CA ALA A 65 -21.65 13.96 -0.24
C ALA A 65 -21.68 15.49 -0.42
N GLU A 66 -22.28 16.18 0.54
CA GLU A 66 -22.35 17.65 0.52
C GLU A 66 -20.94 18.27 0.49
N PRO A 67 -20.69 19.24 -0.41
CA PRO A 67 -19.40 19.88 -0.52
C PRO A 67 -18.96 20.56 0.78
N SER A 68 -17.75 20.23 1.24
CA SER A 68 -17.17 20.82 2.44
C SER A 68 -15.65 20.72 2.41
N THR A 69 -14.97 21.50 3.25
CA THR A 69 -13.51 21.40 3.43
C THR A 69 -13.09 20.01 3.89
N VAL A 70 -13.91 19.36 4.73
CA VAL A 70 -13.63 18.01 5.24
C VAL A 70 -13.79 16.97 4.12
N GLN A 71 -14.80 17.12 3.25
CA GLN A 71 -14.95 16.28 2.06
C GLN A 71 -13.74 16.43 1.12
N ALA A 72 -13.28 17.65 0.88
CA ALA A 72 -12.09 17.90 0.05
C ALA A 72 -10.83 17.26 0.65
N LEU A 73 -10.64 17.36 1.98
CA LEU A 73 -9.56 16.68 2.70
C LEU A 73 -9.66 15.16 2.56
N ALA A 74 -10.87 14.59 2.70
CA ALA A 74 -11.10 13.16 2.53
C ALA A 74 -10.67 12.67 1.13
N LEU A 75 -11.03 13.41 0.07
CA LEU A 75 -10.63 13.07 -1.30
C LEU A 75 -9.13 13.24 -1.53
N ALA A 76 -8.48 14.24 -0.92
CA ALA A 76 -7.04 14.42 -0.98
C ALA A 76 -6.30 13.24 -0.31
N LEU A 77 -6.75 12.80 0.87
CA LEU A 77 -6.20 11.63 1.57
C LEU A 77 -6.42 10.35 0.76
N TRP A 78 -7.59 10.20 0.12
CA TRP A 78 -7.86 9.10 -0.78
C TRP A 78 -6.88 9.08 -1.97
N SER A 79 -6.61 10.24 -2.57
CA SER A 79 -5.67 10.37 -3.68
C SER A 79 -4.24 10.04 -3.26
N LEU A 80 -3.83 10.47 -2.08
CA LEU A 80 -2.50 10.16 -1.54
C LEU A 80 -2.35 8.65 -1.27
N GLN A 81 -3.36 8.02 -0.64
CA GLN A 81 -3.28 6.59 -0.35
C GLN A 81 -3.22 5.73 -1.62
N ILE A 82 -3.96 6.07 -2.70
CA ILE A 82 -3.93 5.27 -3.94
C ILE A 82 -2.58 5.38 -4.66
N VAL A 83 -1.91 6.53 -4.58
CA VAL A 83 -0.54 6.72 -5.08
C VAL A 83 0.45 5.87 -4.29
N LEU A 84 0.39 5.91 -2.95
CA LEU A 84 1.26 5.09 -2.10
C LEU A 84 1.01 3.59 -2.33
N ASN A 85 -0.26 3.20 -2.51
CA ASN A 85 -0.62 1.83 -2.84
C ASN A 85 0.01 1.37 -4.16
N ALA A 86 -0.07 2.20 -5.22
CA ALA A 86 0.53 1.90 -6.51
C ALA A 86 2.07 1.81 -6.44
N LEU A 87 2.72 2.52 -5.52
CA LEU A 87 4.18 2.50 -5.34
C LEU A 87 4.68 1.26 -4.58
N TRP A 88 3.84 0.63 -3.77
CA TRP A 88 4.28 -0.50 -2.94
C TRP A 88 4.76 -1.69 -3.78
N THR A 89 3.95 -2.14 -4.75
CA THR A 89 4.25 -3.31 -5.57
C THR A 89 5.57 -3.17 -6.36
N PRO A 90 5.81 -2.07 -7.13
CA PRO A 90 7.08 -1.90 -7.82
C PRO A 90 8.27 -1.76 -6.85
N THR A 91 8.08 -1.17 -5.66
CA THR A 91 9.16 -1.05 -4.68
C THR A 91 9.53 -2.41 -4.09
N PHE A 92 8.53 -3.22 -3.71
CA PHE A 92 8.77 -4.51 -3.07
C PHE A 92 9.20 -5.56 -4.09
N PHE A 93 8.39 -5.81 -5.15
CA PHE A 93 8.63 -6.86 -6.13
C PHE A 93 9.54 -6.41 -7.30
N GLY A 94 9.40 -5.17 -7.79
CA GLY A 94 10.17 -4.67 -8.92
C GLY A 94 11.61 -4.32 -8.56
N LEU A 95 11.81 -3.62 -7.46
CA LEU A 95 13.13 -3.23 -6.97
C LEU A 95 13.75 -4.22 -5.97
N HIS A 96 13.00 -5.25 -5.56
CA HIS A 96 13.40 -6.25 -4.56
C HIS A 96 13.81 -5.61 -3.20
N ARG A 97 13.23 -4.44 -2.85
CA ARG A 97 13.55 -3.69 -1.64
C ARG A 97 12.54 -4.00 -0.53
N ILE A 98 12.86 -4.97 0.32
CA ILE A 98 11.97 -5.41 1.42
C ILE A 98 11.71 -4.27 2.41
N ALA A 99 12.76 -3.59 2.88
CA ALA A 99 12.65 -2.46 3.79
C ALA A 99 11.98 -1.24 3.14
N GLY A 100 12.28 -0.96 1.85
CA GLY A 100 11.62 0.08 1.07
C GLY A 100 10.13 -0.18 0.92
N GLY A 101 9.75 -1.41 0.59
CA GLY A 101 8.35 -1.85 0.55
C GLY A 101 7.65 -1.66 1.91
N MET A 102 8.34 -1.98 3.03
CA MET A 102 7.80 -1.75 4.37
C MET A 102 7.60 -0.26 4.67
N ALA A 103 8.53 0.61 4.27
CA ALA A 103 8.39 2.06 4.46
C ALA A 103 7.19 2.63 3.69
N VAL A 104 7.02 2.24 2.42
CA VAL A 104 5.86 2.63 1.62
C VAL A 104 4.57 2.12 2.24
N LEU A 105 4.54 0.86 2.67
CA LEU A 105 3.35 0.24 3.26
C LEU A 105 2.98 0.86 4.61
N ALA A 106 3.96 1.20 5.45
CA ALA A 106 3.74 1.92 6.71
C ALA A 106 3.17 3.33 6.46
N SER A 107 3.68 4.04 5.45
CA SER A 107 3.15 5.35 5.03
C SER A 107 1.71 5.22 4.51
N LEU A 108 1.45 4.23 3.67
CA LEU A 108 0.12 3.90 3.16
C LEU A 108 -0.86 3.59 4.31
N TRP A 109 -0.44 2.76 5.26
CA TRP A 109 -1.24 2.42 6.43
C TRP A 109 -1.59 3.65 7.28
N GLY A 110 -0.59 4.50 7.57
CA GLY A 110 -0.79 5.72 8.33
C GLY A 110 -1.75 6.70 7.65
N VAL A 111 -1.58 6.93 6.34
CA VAL A 111 -2.51 7.77 5.55
C VAL A 111 -3.91 7.17 5.53
N THR A 112 -4.03 5.86 5.35
CA THR A 112 -5.33 5.17 5.34
C THR A 112 -6.02 5.23 6.71
N LEU A 113 -5.27 5.15 7.82
CA LEU A 113 -5.81 5.33 9.17
C LEU A 113 -6.41 6.72 9.34
N VAL A 114 -5.69 7.78 8.96
CA VAL A 114 -6.18 9.16 9.01
C VAL A 114 -7.38 9.35 8.08
N ALA A 115 -7.31 8.82 6.86
CA ALA A 115 -8.42 8.86 5.91
C ALA A 115 -9.67 8.18 6.47
N THR A 116 -9.52 7.03 7.14
CA THR A 116 -10.64 6.30 7.77
C THR A 116 -11.35 7.18 8.81
N ALA A 117 -10.60 7.86 9.68
CA ALA A 117 -11.17 8.76 10.69
C ALA A 117 -11.92 9.93 10.03
N VAL A 118 -11.33 10.55 9.00
CA VAL A 118 -11.96 11.66 8.26
C VAL A 118 -13.20 11.17 7.50
N PHE A 119 -13.17 9.97 6.92
CA PHE A 119 -14.32 9.40 6.17
C PHE A 119 -15.53 9.22 7.07
N PHE A 120 -15.36 8.76 8.31
CA PHE A 120 -16.47 8.65 9.29
C PHE A 120 -17.15 9.99 9.56
N THR A 121 -16.47 11.12 9.44
CA THR A 121 -17.08 12.44 9.66
C THR A 121 -17.90 12.93 8.46
N VAL A 122 -17.69 12.34 7.27
CA VAL A 122 -18.41 12.68 6.04
C VAL A 122 -19.49 11.66 5.72
N ASP A 123 -19.16 10.38 5.77
CA ASP A 123 -20.07 9.27 5.46
C ASP A 123 -19.67 8.02 6.26
N GLY A 124 -20.55 7.57 7.15
CA GLY A 124 -20.28 6.44 8.04
C GLY A 124 -20.00 5.13 7.31
N LEU A 125 -20.69 4.88 6.17
CA LEU A 125 -20.44 3.66 5.39
C LEU A 125 -19.08 3.71 4.68
N ALA A 126 -18.70 4.87 4.15
CA ALA A 126 -17.36 5.05 3.58
C ALA A 126 -16.27 4.78 4.63
N GLY A 127 -16.46 5.25 5.88
CA GLY A 127 -15.57 4.94 6.99
C GLY A 127 -15.48 3.44 7.28
N VAL A 128 -16.61 2.72 7.33
CA VAL A 128 -16.63 1.26 7.53
C VAL A 128 -15.89 0.52 6.41
N LEU A 129 -16.08 0.91 5.15
CA LEU A 129 -15.37 0.31 4.02
C LEU A 129 -13.85 0.50 4.14
N PHE A 130 -13.41 1.68 4.63
CA PHE A 130 -12.01 1.96 4.88
C PHE A 130 -11.44 1.19 6.08
N VAL A 131 -12.24 0.88 7.11
CA VAL A 131 -11.82 -0.04 8.20
C VAL A 131 -11.51 -1.44 7.64
N LEU A 132 -12.35 -1.98 6.76
CA LEU A 132 -12.11 -3.28 6.14
C LEU A 132 -10.83 -3.26 5.28
N TYR A 133 -10.62 -2.19 4.53
CA TYR A 133 -9.39 -2.00 3.77
C TYR A 133 -8.16 -1.86 4.68
N LEU A 134 -8.26 -1.09 5.77
CA LEU A 134 -7.18 -0.92 6.75
C LEU A 134 -6.81 -2.26 7.43
N ALA A 135 -7.80 -3.12 7.70
CA ALA A 135 -7.56 -4.47 8.20
C ALA A 135 -6.74 -5.31 7.20
N TRP A 136 -7.07 -5.24 5.91
CA TRP A 136 -6.27 -5.88 4.86
C TRP A 136 -4.85 -5.32 4.79
N LEU A 137 -4.66 -3.99 4.87
CA LEU A 137 -3.33 -3.36 4.90
C LEU A 137 -2.53 -3.79 6.13
N SER A 138 -3.16 -3.94 7.29
CA SER A 138 -2.52 -4.42 8.52
C SER A 138 -2.00 -5.85 8.34
N TYR A 139 -2.79 -6.71 7.70
CA TYR A 139 -2.36 -8.05 7.37
C TYR A 139 -1.19 -8.04 6.37
N ALA A 140 -1.26 -7.25 5.29
CA ALA A 140 -0.17 -7.11 4.33
C ALA A 140 1.12 -6.58 4.99
N ALA A 141 0.99 -5.62 5.92
CA ALA A 141 2.11 -5.10 6.69
C ALA A 141 2.75 -6.18 7.58
N SER A 142 1.95 -7.05 8.20
CA SER A 142 2.45 -8.17 8.99
C SER A 142 3.25 -9.16 8.14
N LEU A 143 2.83 -9.42 6.90
CA LEU A 143 3.56 -10.27 5.97
C LEU A 143 4.88 -9.62 5.54
N ASN A 144 4.86 -8.36 5.12
CA ASN A 144 6.07 -7.64 4.71
C ASN A 144 7.08 -7.55 5.86
N TYR A 145 6.62 -7.26 7.06
CA TYR A 145 7.44 -7.24 8.27
C TYR A 145 8.03 -8.61 8.60
N GLY A 146 7.21 -9.67 8.54
CA GLY A 146 7.66 -11.04 8.75
C GLY A 146 8.69 -11.53 7.73
N ILE A 147 8.58 -11.09 6.48
CA ILE A 147 9.57 -11.33 5.43
C ILE A 147 10.84 -10.54 5.74
N TRP A 148 10.71 -9.27 6.10
CA TRP A 148 11.87 -8.42 6.46
C TRP A 148 12.69 -9.00 7.62
N GLN A 149 12.05 -9.46 8.68
CA GLN A 149 12.74 -10.07 9.82
C GLN A 149 13.56 -11.31 9.44
N ARG A 150 13.09 -12.10 8.45
CA ARG A 150 13.73 -13.35 8.04
C ARG A 150 14.83 -13.17 6.99
N ASN A 151 14.70 -12.17 6.12
CA ASN A 151 15.56 -12.00 4.95
C ASN A 151 16.40 -10.71 4.97
N GLY A 152 16.26 -9.86 6.02
CA GLY A 152 16.91 -8.56 6.07
C GLY A 152 16.27 -7.54 5.12
N ALA A 153 16.96 -6.45 4.85
CA ALA A 153 16.44 -5.28 4.11
C ALA A 153 16.30 -5.51 2.57
N GLY A 154 16.83 -6.61 2.07
CA GLY A 154 16.88 -6.94 0.65
C GLY A 154 18.19 -6.54 -0.02
N PRO A 155 18.41 -6.93 -1.31
CA PRO A 155 19.61 -6.60 -2.05
C PRO A 155 19.83 -5.09 -2.12
N GLY A 156 21.04 -4.63 -1.81
CA GLY A 156 21.43 -3.21 -1.82
C GLY A 156 21.59 -2.57 -0.44
N ALA A 157 20.92 -3.06 0.61
CA ALA A 157 21.11 -2.51 1.96
C ALA A 157 22.52 -2.81 2.53
N GLY A 158 23.15 -3.90 2.12
CA GLY A 158 24.54 -4.23 2.50
C GLY A 158 25.60 -3.38 1.80
N ALA A 159 25.31 -2.89 0.60
CA ALA A 159 26.24 -2.06 -0.15
C ALA A 159 26.35 -0.63 0.41
N GLU A 160 25.22 -0.08 0.91
CA GLU A 160 25.21 1.25 1.58
C GLU A 160 25.92 1.19 2.94
N ALA A 161 25.75 0.10 3.70
CA ALA A 161 26.44 -0.09 4.97
C ALA A 161 27.97 -0.25 4.77
N ALA A 162 28.40 -1.05 3.80
CA ALA A 162 29.80 -1.25 3.48
C ALA A 162 30.45 0.02 2.90
N GLY A 163 29.75 0.81 2.11
CA GLY A 163 30.23 2.10 1.59
C GLY A 163 30.39 3.16 2.69
N GLY A 164 29.50 3.16 3.70
CA GLY A 164 29.58 4.04 4.86
C GLY A 164 30.79 3.75 5.76
N GLU A 165 31.09 2.47 6.00
CA GLU A 165 32.24 2.04 6.80
C GLU A 165 33.58 2.32 6.09
N ALA A 166 33.67 2.07 4.77
CA ALA A 166 34.85 2.37 3.98
C ALA A 166 35.17 3.88 3.95
N SER A 167 34.17 4.74 3.87
CA SER A 167 34.33 6.20 3.92
C SER A 167 34.76 6.68 5.32
N SER A 168 34.25 6.06 6.39
CA SER A 168 34.61 6.40 7.76
C SER A 168 36.04 5.96 8.11
N SER A 169 36.51 4.81 7.59
CA SER A 169 37.87 4.31 7.82
C SER A 169 38.95 5.12 7.10
N ALA A 170 38.60 5.71 5.92
CA ALA A 170 39.49 6.57 5.16
C ALA A 170 39.68 7.99 5.73
N GLN A 171 38.87 8.38 6.71
CA GLN A 171 38.91 9.71 7.36
C GLN A 171 39.53 9.71 8.75
N ARG A 172 40.10 8.60 9.23
CA ARG A 172 40.87 8.61 10.50
C ARG A 172 42.33 8.95 10.21
N PRO A 173 42.86 10.06 10.79
CA PRO A 173 44.23 10.49 10.64
C PRO A 173 45.23 9.53 11.33
#